data_eef116d7113202e0215b30ab75a42ae2
#
_entry.id   eef116d7113202e0215b30ab75a42ae2
#
_cell.length_a   1.000
_cell.length_b   1.000
_cell.length_c   1.000
_cell.angle_alpha   90.00
_cell.angle_beta   90.00
_cell.angle_gamma   90.00
#
_symmetry.space_group_name_H-M   'P 1'
#
loop_
_entity.id
_entity.type
_entity.pdbx_description
1 polymer ?
#
loop_
_entity_poly.entity_id
_entity_poly.type
_entity_poly.pdbx_seq_one_letter_code
_entity_poly.pdbx_strand_id
1 'polypeptide(L)'
;MISITLNRTIRGACWLAACFPILFTSSALAQDKPYFVTYSHDLEEPGNLEIETKTALARPGGGNRYGATAMELEYGTRAWWTTELYLDGQATAQDSTVFTGFRIENRVRPLMRDHAVNPVFYVEYENTSGADKTILEVVGHDGQSDLAGPNGELSREHQHEAELKLILSSNVKDWNISENFISEKDLGHDPWEFGYAVGATRPLRSAASGRTCAFCAERFIAGAEAYGGLGSTFALTMRDTSHYLAPLIGWQLPKGVRLSFSPGFGLTGTSLARVYRVGLAFEFDQVGGWFHNPQGHSGLQGGVE
;
A
#
# COMPACT_ATOMS: atom_id res chain seq x y z
N MET A 1 22.34 69.93 48.19
CA MET A 1 22.30 69.76 46.71
C MET A 1 21.48 68.62 46.35
N ILE A 2 20.37 68.91 45.86
CA ILE A 2 19.36 68.27 45.03
C ILE A 2 19.28 66.75 45.08
N SER A 3 18.29 66.27 45.81
CA SER A 3 17.69 64.97 45.81
C SER A 3 16.61 64.91 44.72
N ILE A 4 16.60 63.91 43.89
CA ILE A 4 15.42 63.58 43.06
C ILE A 4 15.07 62.15 43.27
N THR A 5 13.96 61.95 44.00
CA THR A 5 13.26 60.70 44.15
C THR A 5 12.42 60.46 42.90
N LEU A 6 12.55 59.31 42.24
CA LEU A 6 11.59 58.89 41.24
C LEU A 6 11.04 57.53 41.60
N ASN A 7 9.78 57.57 42.02
CA ASN A 7 8.93 56.43 42.36
C ASN A 7 8.30 55.89 41.07
N ARG A 8 8.54 54.64 40.69
CA ARG A 8 7.79 53.98 39.64
C ARG A 8 7.29 52.63 40.10
N THR A 9 6.04 52.63 40.46
CA THR A 9 5.19 51.49 40.62
C THR A 9 5.07 50.75 39.28
N ILE A 10 5.61 49.54 39.16
CA ILE A 10 5.38 48.65 38.04
C ILE A 10 4.21 47.69 38.45
N ARG A 11 3.06 47.93 37.86
CA ARG A 11 1.90 47.05 37.96
C ARG A 11 2.25 45.75 37.22
N GLY A 12 2.26 44.64 37.95
CA GLY A 12 2.36 43.30 37.38
C GLY A 12 1.12 42.93 36.55
N ALA A 13 1.32 42.77 35.28
CA ALA A 13 0.34 42.13 34.42
C ALA A 13 0.54 40.61 34.52
N CYS A 14 -0.35 39.93 35.22
CA CYS A 14 -0.47 38.48 35.25
C CYS A 14 -0.96 38.01 33.86
N TRP A 15 -0.07 37.46 33.04
CA TRP A 15 -0.45 36.73 31.85
C TRP A 15 -0.95 35.35 32.28
N LEU A 16 -2.24 35.12 32.28
CA LEU A 16 -2.87 33.82 32.33
C LEU A 16 -2.56 33.13 30.99
N ALA A 17 -1.50 32.33 30.99
CA ALA A 17 -1.27 31.36 29.95
C ALA A 17 -2.35 30.27 30.08
N ALA A 18 -3.38 30.37 29.27
CA ALA A 18 -4.36 29.31 29.10
C ALA A 18 -3.66 28.12 28.46
N CYS A 19 -3.23 27.17 29.28
CA CYS A 19 -2.86 25.82 28.81
C CYS A 19 -4.10 25.17 28.22
N PHE A 20 -4.26 25.28 26.92
CA PHE A 20 -5.16 24.40 26.18
C PHE A 20 -4.54 23.01 26.22
N PRO A 21 -5.18 22.02 26.85
CA PRO A 21 -4.74 20.64 26.70
C PRO A 21 -5.05 20.28 25.25
N ILE A 22 -4.03 20.23 24.39
CA ILE A 22 -4.11 19.53 23.13
C ILE A 22 -4.28 18.06 23.52
N LEU A 23 -5.50 17.59 23.49
CA LEU A 23 -5.84 16.18 23.53
C LEU A 23 -5.22 15.58 22.25
N PHE A 24 -3.99 15.10 22.37
CA PHE A 24 -3.49 14.10 21.45
C PHE A 24 -4.36 12.87 21.68
N THR A 25 -5.44 12.75 20.93
CA THR A 25 -6.01 11.45 20.67
C THR A 25 -4.89 10.66 20.00
N SER A 26 -4.27 9.74 20.74
CA SER A 26 -3.48 8.71 20.13
C SER A 26 -4.46 7.91 19.28
N SER A 27 -4.54 8.25 18.00
CA SER A 27 -5.07 7.37 16.99
C SER A 27 -4.31 6.06 17.20
N ALA A 28 -5.00 5.01 17.54
CA ALA A 28 -4.47 3.68 17.35
C ALA A 28 -4.25 3.61 15.84
N LEU A 29 -3.00 3.80 15.40
CA LEU A 29 -2.64 3.69 14.01
C LEU A 29 -3.16 2.32 13.57
N ALA A 30 -4.14 2.31 12.70
CA ALA A 30 -4.47 1.13 11.93
C ALA A 30 -3.14 0.75 11.26
N GLN A 31 -2.56 -0.33 11.71
CA GLN A 31 -1.20 -0.68 11.31
C GLN A 31 -1.34 -1.48 10.03
N ASP A 32 -1.35 -0.80 8.89
CA ASP A 32 -1.32 -1.46 7.60
C ASP A 32 -0.22 -2.51 7.54
N LYS A 33 -0.56 -3.64 6.97
CA LYS A 33 0.38 -4.75 6.86
C LYS A 33 1.34 -4.47 5.71
N PRO A 34 2.65 -4.67 5.88
CA PRO A 34 3.65 -4.35 4.87
C PRO A 34 3.73 -5.40 3.75
N TYR A 35 2.59 -5.93 3.33
CA TYR A 35 2.50 -6.87 2.24
C TYR A 35 2.72 -6.19 0.88
N PHE A 36 3.22 -6.95 -0.09
CA PHE A 36 3.41 -6.48 -1.46
C PHE A 36 2.42 -7.09 -2.44
N VAL A 37 1.99 -8.32 -2.19
CA VAL A 37 1.08 -9.09 -3.05
C VAL A 37 -0.16 -9.54 -2.29
N THR A 38 -0.01 -9.86 -1.02
CA THR A 38 -1.12 -10.26 -0.16
C THR A 38 -1.87 -9.04 0.35
N TYR A 39 -3.19 -9.10 0.34
CA TYR A 39 -4.06 -8.10 0.98
C TYR A 39 -4.58 -8.63 2.31
N SER A 40 -4.74 -7.75 3.29
CA SER A 40 -5.43 -8.04 4.54
C SER A 40 -6.86 -7.50 4.54
N HIS A 41 -7.56 -7.63 5.65
CA HIS A 41 -8.90 -7.04 5.82
C HIS A 41 -8.86 -5.58 6.27
N ASP A 42 -7.69 -5.02 6.47
CA ASP A 42 -7.54 -3.61 6.82
C ASP A 42 -7.85 -2.75 5.57
N LEU A 43 -8.66 -1.72 5.75
CA LEU A 43 -9.02 -0.73 4.75
C LEU A 43 -8.57 0.63 5.25
N GLU A 44 -8.31 1.55 4.32
CA GLU A 44 -7.97 2.93 4.66
C GLU A 44 -9.10 3.62 5.45
N GLU A 45 -8.74 4.42 6.44
CA GLU A 45 -9.70 5.12 7.27
C GLU A 45 -10.52 6.15 6.46
N PRO A 46 -11.83 6.29 6.75
CA PRO A 46 -12.68 7.21 5.98
C PRO A 46 -12.15 8.64 5.95
N GLY A 47 -11.90 9.14 4.74
CA GLY A 47 -11.38 10.48 4.50
C GLY A 47 -9.87 10.60 4.49
N ASN A 48 -9.13 9.55 4.80
CA ASN A 48 -7.68 9.50 4.67
C ASN A 48 -7.28 9.16 3.23
N LEU A 49 -6.07 9.53 2.89
CA LEU A 49 -5.40 9.20 1.63
C LEU A 49 -4.02 8.65 1.94
N GLU A 50 -3.76 7.42 1.53
CA GLU A 50 -2.40 6.90 1.46
C GLU A 50 -1.84 7.07 0.05
N ILE A 51 -0.58 7.44 -0.06
CA ILE A 51 0.19 7.43 -1.31
C ILE A 51 1.33 6.45 -1.10
N GLU A 52 1.31 5.33 -1.81
CA GLU A 52 2.37 4.33 -1.75
C GLU A 52 3.06 4.18 -3.11
N THR A 53 4.35 3.89 -3.07
CA THR A 53 5.09 3.40 -4.23
C THR A 53 5.61 2.01 -3.94
N LYS A 54 5.28 1.04 -4.80
CA LYS A 54 5.76 -0.34 -4.75
C LYS A 54 6.69 -0.56 -5.96
N THR A 55 7.96 -0.79 -5.72
CA THR A 55 8.95 -0.99 -6.78
C THR A 55 9.47 -2.42 -6.75
N ALA A 56 9.37 -3.11 -7.87
CA ALA A 56 9.96 -4.43 -8.12
C ALA A 56 11.25 -4.28 -8.92
N LEU A 57 12.33 -4.89 -8.45
CA LEU A 57 13.63 -4.95 -9.10
C LEU A 57 13.97 -6.39 -9.42
N ALA A 58 14.14 -6.74 -10.69
CA ALA A 58 14.42 -8.11 -11.07
C ALA A 58 15.24 -8.21 -12.37
N ARG A 59 15.57 -9.44 -12.74
CA ARG A 59 16.19 -9.80 -14.02
C ARG A 59 15.61 -11.12 -14.50
N PRO A 60 14.84 -11.15 -15.59
CA PRO A 60 14.38 -12.38 -16.19
C PRO A 60 15.52 -13.15 -16.88
N GLY A 61 15.35 -14.45 -17.02
CA GLY A 61 16.28 -15.28 -17.79
C GLY A 61 16.33 -14.84 -19.24
N GLY A 62 17.53 -14.56 -19.76
CA GLY A 62 17.69 -14.05 -21.12
C GLY A 62 17.35 -12.58 -21.33
N GLY A 63 16.80 -11.89 -20.33
CA GLY A 63 16.41 -10.48 -20.38
C GLY A 63 17.34 -9.53 -19.63
N ASN A 64 17.03 -8.24 -19.74
CA ASN A 64 17.73 -7.17 -19.04
C ASN A 64 17.18 -6.97 -17.62
N ARG A 65 17.98 -6.33 -16.75
CA ARG A 65 17.50 -5.89 -15.44
C ARG A 65 16.45 -4.80 -15.62
N TYR A 66 15.41 -4.84 -14.79
CA TYR A 66 14.39 -3.81 -14.77
C TYR A 66 14.07 -3.35 -13.36
N GLY A 67 13.50 -2.15 -13.27
CA GLY A 67 12.80 -1.64 -12.11
C GLY A 67 11.41 -1.21 -12.56
N ALA A 68 10.38 -1.84 -12.01
CA ALA A 68 8.99 -1.50 -12.27
C ALA A 68 8.37 -0.93 -11.01
N THR A 69 7.59 0.15 -11.14
CA THR A 69 7.00 0.87 -10.02
C THR A 69 5.53 1.09 -10.27
N ALA A 70 4.70 0.67 -9.32
CA ALA A 70 3.33 1.10 -9.16
C ALA A 70 3.29 2.26 -8.16
N MET A 71 2.67 3.37 -8.54
CA MET A 71 2.29 4.44 -7.64
C MET A 71 0.81 4.30 -7.33
N GLU A 72 0.50 4.05 -6.07
CA GLU A 72 -0.83 3.80 -5.54
C GLU A 72 -1.35 5.03 -4.80
N LEU A 73 -2.61 5.34 -5.02
CA LEU A 73 -3.37 6.39 -4.34
C LEU A 73 -4.60 5.72 -3.72
N GLU A 74 -4.51 5.35 -2.46
CA GLU A 74 -5.58 4.69 -1.71
C GLU A 74 -6.40 5.71 -0.94
N TYR A 75 -7.72 5.76 -1.16
CA TYR A 75 -8.64 6.67 -0.48
C TYR A 75 -9.72 5.91 0.29
N GLY A 76 -9.80 6.17 1.59
CA GLY A 76 -10.85 5.68 2.47
C GLY A 76 -12.21 6.37 2.18
N THR A 77 -13.02 5.75 1.33
CA THR A 77 -14.33 6.30 0.94
C THR A 77 -15.36 6.15 2.05
N ARG A 78 -15.39 5.00 2.71
CA ARG A 78 -16.24 4.64 3.85
C ARG A 78 -15.51 3.62 4.72
N ALA A 79 -15.93 3.44 5.95
CA ALA A 79 -15.34 2.45 6.85
C ALA A 79 -15.39 1.00 6.33
N TRP A 80 -16.19 0.74 5.30
CA TRP A 80 -16.37 -0.57 4.66
C TRP A 80 -15.95 -0.59 3.18
N TRP A 81 -15.43 0.55 2.64
CA TRP A 81 -15.11 0.69 1.22
C TRP A 81 -13.90 1.61 1.02
N THR A 82 -12.90 1.11 0.35
CA THR A 82 -11.71 1.83 -0.10
C THR A 82 -11.64 1.77 -1.63
N THR A 83 -11.20 2.86 -2.25
CA THR A 83 -10.92 2.95 -3.69
C THR A 83 -9.46 3.30 -3.89
N GLU A 84 -8.82 2.66 -4.85
CA GLU A 84 -7.42 2.85 -5.18
C GLU A 84 -7.22 3.13 -6.67
N LEU A 85 -6.24 3.96 -6.97
CA LEU A 85 -5.77 4.24 -8.33
C LEU A 85 -4.28 3.94 -8.39
N TYR A 86 -3.90 3.07 -9.29
CA TYR A 86 -2.49 2.77 -9.59
C TYR A 86 -2.07 3.44 -10.89
N LEU A 87 -0.83 3.92 -10.92
CA LEU A 87 -0.13 4.39 -12.10
C LEU A 87 1.16 3.60 -12.22
N ASP A 88 1.29 2.82 -13.30
CA ASP A 88 2.35 1.86 -13.49
C ASP A 88 3.37 2.31 -14.51
N GLY A 89 4.63 2.03 -14.22
CA GLY A 89 5.70 2.35 -15.14
C GLY A 89 6.97 1.57 -14.83
N GLN A 90 7.83 1.44 -15.81
CA GLN A 90 9.08 0.70 -15.65
C GLN A 90 10.25 1.31 -16.40
N ALA A 91 11.45 0.99 -15.93
CA ALA A 91 12.72 1.24 -16.62
C ALA A 91 13.48 -0.08 -16.79
N THR A 92 13.81 -0.42 -18.03
CA THR A 92 14.60 -1.62 -18.36
C THR A 92 15.99 -1.19 -18.82
N ALA A 93 17.04 -1.78 -18.21
CA ALA A 93 18.43 -1.46 -18.53
C ALA A 93 18.73 -1.79 -20.00
N GLN A 94 19.43 -0.88 -20.69
CA GLN A 94 19.77 -1.00 -22.13
C GLN A 94 18.54 -1.05 -23.08
N ASP A 95 17.39 -0.59 -22.61
CA ASP A 95 16.16 -0.49 -23.38
C ASP A 95 15.57 0.93 -23.19
N SER A 96 14.46 1.07 -22.46
CA SER A 96 13.74 2.32 -22.30
C SER A 96 13.07 2.44 -20.93
N THR A 97 12.53 3.62 -20.66
CA THR A 97 11.58 3.87 -19.58
C THR A 97 10.22 4.12 -20.20
N VAL A 98 9.19 3.42 -19.76
CA VAL A 98 7.83 3.50 -20.30
C VAL A 98 6.81 3.59 -19.17
N PHE A 99 5.74 4.33 -19.41
CA PHE A 99 4.51 4.23 -18.65
C PHE A 99 3.76 3.00 -19.16
N THR A 100 3.36 2.10 -18.28
CA THR A 100 2.77 0.82 -18.68
C THR A 100 1.27 0.81 -18.58
N GLY A 101 0.67 1.61 -17.71
CA GLY A 101 -0.78 1.69 -17.60
C GLY A 101 -1.28 2.22 -16.26
N PHE A 102 -2.57 1.97 -16.04
CA PHE A 102 -3.25 2.31 -14.80
C PHE A 102 -4.22 1.20 -14.39
N ARG A 103 -4.52 1.16 -13.08
CA ARG A 103 -5.50 0.24 -12.50
C ARG A 103 -6.43 1.01 -11.58
N ILE A 104 -7.67 0.55 -11.48
CA ILE A 104 -8.68 1.11 -10.56
C ILE A 104 -9.23 -0.04 -9.74
N GLU A 105 -8.97 0.01 -8.46
CA GLU A 105 -9.33 -1.01 -7.48
C GLU A 105 -10.41 -0.53 -6.53
N ASN A 106 -11.27 -1.43 -6.09
CA ASN A 106 -12.22 -1.21 -5.00
C ASN A 106 -12.25 -2.40 -4.07
N ARG A 107 -12.09 -2.14 -2.78
CA ARG A 107 -12.21 -3.14 -1.72
C ARG A 107 -13.44 -2.88 -0.85
N VAL A 108 -14.20 -3.92 -0.59
CA VAL A 108 -15.43 -3.86 0.21
C VAL A 108 -15.36 -4.89 1.34
N ARG A 109 -15.40 -4.41 2.57
CA ARG A 109 -15.42 -5.21 3.80
C ARG A 109 -16.83 -5.29 4.36
N PRO A 110 -17.53 -6.43 4.26
CA PRO A 110 -18.91 -6.55 4.71
C PRO A 110 -19.07 -6.61 6.25
N LEU A 111 -18.01 -6.99 6.97
CA LEU A 111 -18.03 -7.13 8.42
C LEU A 111 -17.31 -5.93 9.07
N MET A 112 -18.08 -5.08 9.76
CA MET A 112 -17.56 -3.86 10.38
C MET A 112 -16.80 -4.07 11.71
N ARG A 113 -16.87 -5.27 12.26
CA ARG A 113 -16.13 -5.67 13.47
C ARG A 113 -15.21 -6.82 13.13
N ASP A 114 -14.12 -6.94 13.86
CA ASP A 114 -13.22 -8.07 13.71
C ASP A 114 -13.87 -9.37 14.17
N HIS A 115 -13.74 -10.36 13.33
CA HIS A 115 -14.16 -11.74 13.53
C HIS A 115 -12.94 -12.67 13.45
N ALA A 116 -13.15 -13.95 13.73
CA ALA A 116 -12.08 -14.93 13.57
C ALA A 116 -11.55 -14.99 12.13
N VAL A 117 -12.42 -14.74 11.15
CA VAL A 117 -12.08 -14.57 9.74
C VAL A 117 -12.84 -13.36 9.22
N ASN A 118 -12.14 -12.44 8.56
CA ASN A 118 -12.69 -11.21 8.03
C ASN A 118 -12.60 -11.27 6.50
N PRO A 119 -13.72 -11.47 5.79
CA PRO A 119 -13.75 -11.44 4.35
C PRO A 119 -13.70 -10.00 3.82
N VAL A 120 -12.97 -9.81 2.70
CA VAL A 120 -13.03 -8.60 1.88
C VAL A 120 -13.21 -9.02 0.43
N PHE A 121 -14.10 -8.35 -0.27
CA PHE A 121 -14.28 -8.49 -1.71
C PHE A 121 -13.48 -7.38 -2.40
N TYR A 122 -12.75 -7.78 -3.41
CA TYR A 122 -11.89 -6.94 -4.21
C TYR A 122 -12.32 -7.04 -5.67
N VAL A 123 -12.37 -5.92 -6.35
CA VAL A 123 -12.56 -5.82 -7.79
C VAL A 123 -11.65 -4.76 -8.35
N GLU A 124 -10.90 -5.11 -9.40
CA GLU A 124 -10.01 -4.19 -10.12
C GLU A 124 -10.33 -4.23 -11.61
N TYR A 125 -10.14 -3.10 -12.24
CA TYR A 125 -10.03 -2.95 -13.68
C TYR A 125 -8.64 -2.46 -14.02
N GLU A 126 -8.00 -3.16 -14.94
CA GLU A 126 -6.66 -2.87 -15.42
C GLU A 126 -6.67 -2.44 -16.89
N ASN A 127 -5.89 -1.42 -17.17
CA ASN A 127 -5.58 -0.98 -18.52
C ASN A 127 -4.07 -0.82 -18.61
N THR A 128 -3.41 -1.93 -18.88
CA THR A 128 -1.95 -2.02 -18.90
C THR A 128 -1.46 -2.43 -20.28
N SER A 129 -0.18 -2.36 -20.50
CA SER A 129 0.47 -2.92 -21.68
C SER A 129 1.25 -4.17 -21.30
N GLY A 130 1.50 -5.06 -22.25
CA GLY A 130 2.35 -6.24 -22.04
C GLY A 130 3.79 -5.90 -21.57
N ALA A 131 4.15 -4.63 -21.54
CA ALA A 131 5.41 -4.18 -20.95
C ALA A 131 5.36 -4.08 -19.42
N ASP A 132 4.21 -4.22 -18.77
CA ASP A 132 4.13 -4.14 -17.31
C ASP A 132 4.92 -5.27 -16.65
N LYS A 133 5.69 -4.91 -15.61
CA LYS A 133 6.55 -5.82 -14.84
C LYS A 133 6.49 -5.52 -13.35
N THR A 134 5.42 -4.89 -12.90
CA THR A 134 5.24 -4.56 -11.48
C THR A 134 5.05 -5.81 -10.61
N ILE A 135 4.47 -6.87 -11.19
CA ILE A 135 4.21 -8.16 -10.53
C ILE A 135 3.48 -7.92 -9.19
N LEU A 136 2.40 -7.15 -9.23
CA LEU A 136 1.57 -6.91 -8.04
C LEU A 136 0.75 -8.15 -7.68
N GLU A 137 0.44 -8.96 -8.68
CA GLU A 137 -0.15 -10.31 -8.53
C GLU A 137 0.60 -11.31 -9.40
N VAL A 138 0.30 -12.59 -9.22
CA VAL A 138 0.79 -13.68 -10.09
C VAL A 138 -0.38 -14.63 -10.32
N VAL A 139 -0.86 -14.67 -11.54
CA VAL A 139 -1.99 -15.50 -11.95
C VAL A 139 -1.63 -16.37 -13.15
N GLY A 140 -2.47 -17.30 -13.53
CA GLY A 140 -2.30 -18.10 -14.74
C GLY A 140 -0.97 -18.86 -14.81
N HIS A 141 -0.30 -18.71 -15.94
CA HIS A 141 0.95 -19.37 -16.30
C HIS A 141 2.13 -18.40 -16.41
N ASP A 142 2.10 -17.31 -15.69
CA ASP A 142 3.13 -16.27 -15.77
C ASP A 142 4.53 -16.86 -15.71
N GLY A 143 5.31 -16.57 -16.74
CA GLY A 143 6.65 -17.06 -16.93
C GLY A 143 7.67 -15.93 -17.02
N GLN A 144 8.90 -16.19 -16.57
CA GLN A 144 9.98 -15.21 -16.73
C GLN A 144 10.26 -14.83 -18.20
N SER A 145 9.81 -15.63 -19.18
CA SER A 145 9.93 -15.34 -20.61
C SER A 145 9.13 -14.10 -21.00
N ASP A 146 7.95 -13.91 -20.42
CA ASP A 146 7.05 -12.82 -20.74
C ASP A 146 7.62 -11.49 -20.25
N LEU A 147 8.41 -11.52 -19.20
CA LEU A 147 9.11 -10.38 -18.64
C LEU A 147 10.44 -10.06 -19.35
N ALA A 148 10.90 -10.91 -20.29
CA ALA A 148 12.18 -10.76 -20.97
C ALA A 148 12.12 -9.88 -22.24
N GLY A 149 10.92 -9.68 -22.79
CA GLY A 149 10.71 -8.95 -24.04
C GLY A 149 11.13 -7.48 -23.96
N PRO A 150 11.46 -6.86 -25.13
CA PRO A 150 11.83 -5.46 -25.20
C PRO A 150 10.58 -4.57 -25.03
N ASN A 151 10.73 -3.47 -24.27
CA ASN A 151 9.63 -2.55 -23.97
C ASN A 151 8.93 -2.00 -25.22
N GLY A 152 9.68 -1.72 -26.29
CA GLY A 152 9.12 -1.13 -27.50
C GLY A 152 8.20 -2.07 -28.31
N GLU A 153 8.29 -3.37 -28.10
CA GLU A 153 7.38 -4.38 -28.67
C GLU A 153 6.21 -4.60 -27.74
N LEU A 154 6.47 -4.91 -26.48
CA LEU A 154 5.46 -5.22 -25.47
C LEU A 154 4.52 -4.04 -25.16
N SER A 155 4.99 -2.80 -25.22
CA SER A 155 4.13 -1.63 -25.00
C SER A 155 3.09 -1.37 -26.10
N ARG A 156 3.09 -2.13 -27.19
CA ARG A 156 2.06 -2.09 -28.23
C ARG A 156 0.91 -3.05 -27.96
N GLU A 157 1.13 -3.99 -27.09
CA GLU A 157 0.12 -4.94 -26.64
C GLU A 157 -0.65 -4.28 -25.50
N HIS A 158 -1.93 -4.02 -25.72
CA HIS A 158 -2.82 -3.44 -24.71
C HIS A 158 -3.67 -4.55 -24.10
N GLN A 159 -3.67 -4.61 -22.79
CA GLN A 159 -4.45 -5.54 -22.00
C GLN A 159 -5.53 -4.77 -21.25
N HIS A 160 -6.73 -5.33 -21.26
CA HIS A 160 -7.88 -4.82 -20.51
C HIS A 160 -8.38 -5.97 -19.67
N GLU A 161 -8.09 -5.91 -18.40
CA GLU A 161 -8.33 -7.02 -17.48
C GLU A 161 -9.28 -6.61 -16.36
N ALA A 162 -10.00 -7.59 -15.87
CA ALA A 162 -10.80 -7.47 -14.66
C ALA A 162 -10.33 -8.52 -13.67
N GLU A 163 -9.87 -8.08 -12.52
CA GLU A 163 -9.44 -8.95 -11.45
C GLU A 163 -10.45 -8.97 -10.31
N LEU A 164 -10.67 -10.15 -9.75
CA LEU A 164 -11.50 -10.38 -8.58
C LEU A 164 -10.67 -11.12 -7.52
N LYS A 165 -10.64 -10.59 -6.30
CA LYS A 165 -10.05 -11.32 -5.16
C LYS A 165 -11.09 -11.55 -4.07
N LEU A 166 -11.05 -12.74 -3.49
CA LEU A 166 -11.63 -13.01 -2.19
C LEU A 166 -10.49 -13.03 -1.17
N ILE A 167 -10.48 -12.04 -0.30
CA ILE A 167 -9.49 -11.90 0.76
C ILE A 167 -10.12 -12.44 2.04
N LEU A 168 -9.43 -13.39 2.69
CA LEU A 168 -9.78 -13.90 4.01
C LEU A 168 -8.64 -13.57 4.96
N SER A 169 -8.91 -12.80 6.00
CA SER A 169 -7.87 -12.34 6.90
C SER A 169 -8.26 -12.51 8.36
N SER A 170 -7.29 -12.86 9.19
CA SER A 170 -7.47 -13.15 10.61
C SER A 170 -6.39 -12.49 11.43
N ASN A 171 -6.77 -11.87 12.55
CA ASN A 171 -5.83 -11.41 13.56
C ASN A 171 -5.83 -12.40 14.72
N VAL A 172 -4.76 -13.18 14.88
CA VAL A 172 -4.61 -14.18 15.94
C VAL A 172 -3.45 -13.79 16.86
N LYS A 173 -3.76 -13.27 18.04
CA LYS A 173 -2.80 -12.62 18.95
C LYS A 173 -2.14 -11.44 18.21
N ASP A 174 -0.80 -11.48 18.05
CA ASP A 174 -0.05 -10.43 17.33
C ASP A 174 0.18 -10.77 15.84
N TRP A 175 -0.32 -11.91 15.36
CA TRP A 175 -0.19 -12.30 13.97
C TRP A 175 -1.40 -11.85 13.15
N ASN A 176 -1.15 -11.22 12.02
CA ASN A 176 -2.09 -11.16 10.91
C ASN A 176 -1.78 -12.32 9.97
N ILE A 177 -2.80 -13.08 9.59
CA ILE A 177 -2.73 -14.16 8.61
C ILE A 177 -3.77 -13.84 7.56
N SER A 178 -3.37 -13.77 6.31
CA SER A 178 -4.23 -13.39 5.19
C SER A 178 -4.06 -14.35 4.03
N GLU A 179 -5.17 -14.71 3.41
CA GLU A 179 -5.26 -15.61 2.25
C GLU A 179 -6.07 -14.90 1.18
N ASN A 180 -5.53 -14.79 -0.03
CA ASN A 180 -6.20 -14.20 -1.17
C ASN A 180 -6.37 -15.24 -2.26
N PHE A 181 -7.59 -15.40 -2.74
CA PHE A 181 -7.94 -16.19 -3.92
C PHE A 181 -8.16 -15.20 -5.06
N ILE A 182 -7.34 -15.31 -6.09
CA ILE A 182 -7.27 -14.37 -7.19
C ILE A 182 -7.86 -15.02 -8.43
N SER A 183 -8.68 -14.29 -9.16
CA SER A 183 -9.16 -14.66 -10.47
C SER A 183 -9.16 -13.46 -11.39
N GLU A 184 -8.51 -13.59 -12.52
CA GLU A 184 -8.32 -12.55 -13.52
C GLU A 184 -8.88 -12.95 -14.86
N LYS A 185 -9.33 -11.97 -15.62
CA LYS A 185 -9.93 -12.15 -16.92
C LYS A 185 -9.53 -11.02 -17.84
N ASP A 186 -8.76 -11.32 -18.87
CA ASP A 186 -8.70 -10.43 -20.02
C ASP A 186 -10.08 -10.29 -20.64
N LEU A 187 -10.53 -9.05 -20.86
CA LEU A 187 -11.86 -8.73 -21.37
C LEU A 187 -12.01 -9.03 -22.88
N GLY A 188 -10.94 -9.47 -23.54
CA GLY A 188 -10.95 -9.98 -24.89
C GLY A 188 -11.36 -11.46 -24.96
N HIS A 189 -10.43 -12.33 -25.31
CA HIS A 189 -10.74 -13.73 -25.67
C HIS A 189 -10.09 -14.77 -24.75
N ASP A 190 -9.20 -14.38 -23.85
CA ASP A 190 -8.44 -15.28 -23.03
C ASP A 190 -9.29 -15.94 -21.93
N PRO A 191 -8.90 -17.12 -21.42
CA PRO A 191 -9.61 -17.78 -20.36
C PRO A 191 -9.52 -16.98 -19.05
N TRP A 192 -10.36 -17.36 -18.06
CA TRP A 192 -10.10 -16.96 -16.67
C TRP A 192 -8.80 -17.59 -16.20
N GLU A 193 -7.98 -16.81 -15.57
CA GLU A 193 -6.76 -17.22 -14.90
C GLU A 193 -6.90 -17.12 -13.38
N PHE A 194 -6.15 -17.95 -12.67
CA PHE A 194 -6.27 -18.06 -11.23
C PHE A 194 -4.92 -17.95 -10.56
N GLY A 195 -4.93 -17.36 -9.37
CA GLY A 195 -3.76 -17.23 -8.52
C GLY A 195 -4.13 -17.26 -7.04
N TYR A 196 -3.10 -17.23 -6.23
CA TYR A 196 -3.23 -17.12 -4.79
C TYR A 196 -2.12 -16.27 -4.19
N ALA A 197 -2.41 -15.64 -3.06
CA ALA A 197 -1.40 -15.08 -2.18
C ALA A 197 -1.76 -15.40 -0.73
N VAL A 198 -0.75 -15.79 0.05
CA VAL A 198 -0.89 -16.08 1.49
C VAL A 198 0.20 -15.33 2.22
N GLY A 199 -0.16 -14.56 3.23
CA GLY A 199 0.76 -13.78 4.03
C GLY A 199 0.58 -13.99 5.52
N ALA A 200 1.69 -13.91 6.26
CA ALA A 200 1.68 -13.87 7.71
C ALA A 200 2.67 -12.83 8.21
N THR A 201 2.20 -11.88 9.00
CA THR A 201 3.03 -10.80 9.56
C THR A 201 2.73 -10.57 11.03
N ARG A 202 3.72 -10.03 11.73
CA ARG A 202 3.54 -9.59 13.12
C ARG A 202 4.48 -8.44 13.46
N PRO A 203 4.13 -7.57 14.42
CA PRO A 203 5.08 -6.65 15.03
C PRO A 203 6.22 -7.42 15.69
N LEU A 204 7.45 -6.93 15.59
CA LEU A 204 8.59 -7.54 16.30
C LEU A 204 8.44 -7.43 17.83
N ARG A 205 7.69 -6.42 18.29
CA ARG A 205 7.31 -6.24 19.67
C ARG A 205 5.95 -5.56 19.77
N SER A 206 5.16 -5.95 20.78
CA SER A 206 3.86 -5.33 21.01
C SER A 206 3.98 -3.82 21.25
N ALA A 207 3.12 -3.03 20.59
CA ALA A 207 3.02 -1.58 20.76
C ALA A 207 2.67 -1.14 22.19
N ALA A 208 2.13 -2.04 23.01
CA ALA A 208 1.81 -1.80 24.42
C ALA A 208 3.01 -1.44 25.31
N SER A 209 4.25 -1.59 24.82
CA SER A 209 5.46 -1.21 25.55
C SER A 209 5.66 0.31 25.74
N GLY A 210 4.88 1.15 25.02
CA GLY A 210 4.91 2.61 25.12
C GLY A 210 6.19 3.29 24.61
N ARG A 211 7.09 2.55 23.94
CA ARG A 211 8.31 3.14 23.38
C ARG A 211 8.03 3.81 22.05
N THR A 212 8.51 5.05 21.90
CA THR A 212 8.23 5.93 20.74
C THR A 212 9.44 6.23 19.88
N CYS A 213 10.60 5.59 20.11
CA CYS A 213 11.79 5.85 19.31
C CYS A 213 11.63 5.31 17.87
N ALA A 214 12.26 5.96 16.89
CA ALA A 214 12.16 5.57 15.48
C ALA A 214 12.68 4.14 15.20
N PHE A 215 13.72 3.70 15.92
CA PHE A 215 14.34 2.38 15.76
C PHE A 215 13.97 1.38 16.86
N CYS A 216 12.88 1.63 17.59
CA CYS A 216 12.36 0.64 18.55
C CYS A 216 11.76 -0.55 17.82
N ALA A 217 11.86 -1.75 18.40
CA ALA A 217 11.33 -2.98 17.82
C ALA A 217 9.80 -2.93 17.57
N GLU A 218 9.08 -2.08 18.29
CA GLU A 218 7.65 -1.81 18.15
C GLU A 218 7.30 -1.14 16.80
N ARG A 219 8.29 -0.54 16.12
CA ARG A 219 8.12 0.10 14.81
C ARG A 219 8.36 -0.84 13.64
N PHE A 220 8.77 -2.06 13.92
CA PHE A 220 9.04 -3.05 12.87
C PHE A 220 8.00 -4.14 12.86
N ILE A 221 7.54 -4.47 11.66
CA ILE A 221 6.69 -5.62 11.36
C ILE A 221 7.51 -6.55 10.50
N ALA A 222 7.48 -7.84 10.78
CA ALA A 222 8.14 -8.84 9.96
C ALA A 222 7.22 -10.01 9.65
N GLY A 223 7.47 -10.67 8.55
CA GLY A 223 6.69 -11.83 8.13
C GLY A 223 7.16 -12.41 6.81
N ALA A 224 6.27 -13.06 6.12
CA ALA A 224 6.50 -13.61 4.79
C ALA A 224 5.19 -13.69 4.00
N GLU A 225 5.34 -13.71 2.68
CA GLU A 225 4.29 -14.01 1.70
C GLU A 225 4.69 -15.23 0.88
N ALA A 226 3.69 -16.02 0.46
CA ALA A 226 3.83 -17.02 -0.58
C ALA A 226 2.71 -16.79 -1.60
N TYR A 227 3.06 -16.70 -2.88
CA TYR A 227 2.09 -16.39 -3.92
C TYR A 227 2.48 -17.06 -5.24
N GLY A 228 1.50 -17.25 -6.12
CA GLY A 228 1.72 -17.87 -7.43
C GLY A 228 0.44 -18.17 -8.19
N GLY A 229 0.61 -18.59 -9.44
CA GLY A 229 -0.46 -18.95 -10.34
C GLY A 229 -1.02 -20.35 -10.06
N LEU A 230 -2.29 -20.54 -10.40
CA LEU A 230 -2.98 -21.84 -10.34
C LEU A 230 -3.41 -22.34 -11.72
N GLY A 231 -3.01 -21.64 -12.78
CA GLY A 231 -3.41 -21.92 -14.16
C GLY A 231 -4.72 -21.24 -14.54
N SER A 232 -5.38 -21.80 -15.54
CA SER A 232 -6.58 -21.21 -16.13
C SER A 232 -7.78 -22.16 -16.07
N THR A 233 -8.96 -21.68 -16.52
CA THR A 233 -10.16 -22.52 -16.67
C THR A 233 -9.95 -23.72 -17.57
N PHE A 234 -8.97 -23.72 -18.46
CA PHE A 234 -8.67 -24.84 -19.35
C PHE A 234 -7.67 -25.84 -18.75
N ALA A 235 -6.80 -25.37 -17.85
CA ALA A 235 -5.79 -26.22 -17.24
C ALA A 235 -5.39 -25.63 -15.87
N LEU A 236 -5.95 -26.20 -14.81
CA LEU A 236 -5.49 -25.89 -13.45
C LEU A 236 -4.20 -26.68 -13.19
N THR A 237 -3.12 -25.95 -12.90
CA THR A 237 -1.80 -26.53 -12.61
C THR A 237 -1.01 -25.59 -11.72
N MET A 238 -0.23 -26.16 -10.80
CA MET A 238 0.77 -25.42 -10.02
C MET A 238 2.19 -25.70 -10.51
N ARG A 239 2.35 -26.65 -11.43
CA ARG A 239 3.69 -27.11 -11.82
C ARG A 239 4.36 -26.19 -12.83
N ASP A 240 3.56 -25.67 -13.74
CA ASP A 240 4.03 -24.87 -14.87
C ASP A 240 3.74 -23.38 -14.69
N THR A 241 3.37 -22.98 -13.47
CA THR A 241 3.09 -21.59 -13.08
C THR A 241 4.21 -21.04 -12.21
N SER A 242 4.31 -19.73 -12.10
CA SER A 242 5.28 -19.04 -11.26
C SER A 242 4.84 -19.04 -9.80
N HIS A 243 5.76 -19.38 -8.90
CA HIS A 243 5.54 -19.36 -7.46
C HIS A 243 6.71 -18.72 -6.74
N TYR A 244 6.41 -17.99 -5.67
CA TYR A 244 7.40 -17.25 -4.91
C TYR A 244 7.22 -17.45 -3.40
N LEU A 245 8.34 -17.38 -2.68
CA LEU A 245 8.38 -17.18 -1.23
C LEU A 245 9.15 -15.89 -0.95
N ALA A 246 8.53 -14.99 -0.19
CA ALA A 246 9.04 -13.64 0.00
C ALA A 246 8.99 -13.24 1.48
N PRO A 247 10.07 -13.40 2.26
CA PRO A 247 10.15 -12.78 3.57
C PRO A 247 10.07 -11.26 3.44
N LEU A 248 9.48 -10.61 4.41
CA LEU A 248 9.28 -9.16 4.36
C LEU A 248 9.53 -8.49 5.71
N ILE A 249 9.87 -7.22 5.65
CA ILE A 249 9.98 -6.35 6.80
C ILE A 249 9.38 -4.98 6.46
N GLY A 250 8.57 -4.45 7.36
CA GLY A 250 8.05 -3.09 7.34
C GLY A 250 8.62 -2.29 8.50
N TRP A 251 8.90 -1.03 8.27
CA TRP A 251 9.34 -0.08 9.28
C TRP A 251 8.41 1.13 9.30
N GLN A 252 7.66 1.24 10.40
CA GLN A 252 6.75 2.35 10.66
C GLN A 252 7.51 3.54 11.25
N LEU A 253 7.64 4.58 10.46
CA LEU A 253 8.26 5.84 10.87
C LEU A 253 7.19 6.78 11.49
N PRO A 254 7.59 7.80 12.24
CA PRO A 254 6.67 8.85 12.67
C PRO A 254 6.01 9.57 11.49
N LYS A 255 4.82 10.11 11.71
CA LYS A 255 4.05 10.93 10.74
C LYS A 255 3.51 10.13 9.54
N GLY A 256 3.03 8.91 9.75
CA GLY A 256 2.38 8.14 8.70
C GLY A 256 3.32 7.70 7.57
N VAL A 257 4.62 7.59 7.82
CA VAL A 257 5.58 7.10 6.81
C VAL A 257 5.87 5.63 7.05
N ARG A 258 5.75 4.79 6.03
CA ARG A 258 6.11 3.37 6.06
C ARG A 258 7.14 3.05 4.98
N LEU A 259 8.18 2.32 5.37
CA LEU A 259 9.14 1.68 4.47
C LEU A 259 8.96 0.18 4.54
N SER A 260 8.91 -0.47 3.39
CA SER A 260 8.77 -1.93 3.28
C SER A 260 9.85 -2.50 2.37
N PHE A 261 10.33 -3.70 2.69
CA PHE A 261 11.30 -4.42 1.88
C PHE A 261 10.99 -5.92 1.89
N SER A 262 11.08 -6.55 0.70
CA SER A 262 10.84 -7.98 0.54
C SER A 262 11.70 -8.57 -0.59
N PRO A 263 12.63 -9.48 -0.31
CA PRO A 263 13.28 -10.32 -1.32
C PRO A 263 12.39 -11.52 -1.62
N GLY A 264 11.87 -11.62 -2.84
CA GLY A 264 11.12 -12.77 -3.34
C GLY A 264 12.04 -13.79 -4.01
N PHE A 265 11.86 -15.07 -3.70
CA PHE A 265 12.60 -16.20 -4.24
C PHE A 265 11.66 -17.05 -5.08
N GLY A 266 11.98 -17.22 -6.37
CA GLY A 266 11.23 -18.10 -7.27
C GLY A 266 11.40 -19.58 -6.89
N LEU A 267 10.29 -20.31 -6.89
CA LEU A 267 10.24 -21.73 -6.49
C LEU A 267 10.12 -22.69 -7.67
N THR A 268 9.75 -22.17 -8.85
CA THR A 268 9.56 -22.97 -10.08
C THR A 268 10.48 -22.48 -11.21
N GLY A 269 10.59 -23.28 -12.26
CA GLY A 269 11.41 -22.91 -13.43
C GLY A 269 10.85 -21.74 -14.23
N THR A 270 9.55 -21.45 -14.12
CA THR A 270 8.87 -20.31 -14.74
C THR A 270 9.02 -19.03 -13.93
N SER A 271 9.32 -19.13 -12.64
CA SER A 271 9.51 -17.98 -11.77
C SER A 271 10.81 -17.23 -12.05
N LEU A 272 10.81 -15.92 -11.86
CA LEU A 272 12.05 -15.15 -11.71
C LEU A 272 12.84 -15.71 -10.52
N ALA A 273 14.13 -15.94 -10.68
CA ALA A 273 14.94 -16.50 -9.60
C ALA A 273 14.94 -15.60 -8.35
N ARG A 274 14.89 -14.28 -8.53
CA ARG A 274 14.83 -13.29 -7.44
C ARG A 274 14.09 -12.03 -7.90
N VAL A 275 13.24 -11.53 -7.02
CA VAL A 275 12.56 -10.23 -7.13
C VAL A 275 12.82 -9.48 -5.84
N TYR A 276 13.33 -8.27 -5.90
CA TYR A 276 13.46 -7.41 -4.72
C TYR A 276 12.38 -6.34 -4.77
N ARG A 277 11.59 -6.24 -3.71
CA ARG A 277 10.54 -5.23 -3.60
C ARG A 277 10.87 -4.21 -2.53
N VAL A 278 10.60 -2.95 -2.84
CA VAL A 278 10.74 -1.81 -1.93
C VAL A 278 9.44 -1.02 -1.98
N GLY A 279 8.86 -0.75 -0.82
CA GLY A 279 7.67 0.09 -0.66
C GLY A 279 8.00 1.35 0.14
N LEU A 280 7.37 2.46 -0.23
CA LEU A 280 7.38 3.71 0.52
C LEU A 280 5.97 4.28 0.51
N ALA A 281 5.35 4.37 1.69
CA ALA A 281 4.00 4.90 1.86
C ALA A 281 4.00 6.15 2.73
N PHE A 282 3.04 7.04 2.44
CA PHE A 282 2.72 8.25 3.18
C PHE A 282 1.23 8.34 3.38
N GLU A 283 0.79 8.39 4.62
CA GLU A 283 -0.61 8.55 4.99
C GLU A 283 -0.92 10.01 5.31
N PHE A 284 -2.03 10.52 4.79
CA PHE A 284 -2.55 11.87 4.99
C PHE A 284 -3.95 11.80 5.59
N ASP A 285 -4.07 12.28 6.83
CA ASP A 285 -5.33 12.27 7.56
C ASP A 285 -6.33 13.27 6.98
N GLN A 286 -7.60 12.86 6.86
CA GLN A 286 -8.78 13.70 6.63
C GLN A 286 -8.67 14.65 5.42
N VAL A 287 -8.07 14.21 4.31
CA VAL A 287 -7.93 15.03 3.08
C VAL A 287 -9.28 15.40 2.46
N GLY A 288 -10.34 14.66 2.72
CA GLY A 288 -11.71 14.99 2.29
C GLY A 288 -12.18 16.36 2.74
N GLY A 289 -11.68 16.84 3.89
CA GLY A 289 -11.96 18.20 4.39
C GLY A 289 -11.30 19.31 3.57
N TRP A 290 -10.23 19.04 2.85
CA TRP A 290 -9.53 20.04 2.04
C TRP A 290 -10.39 20.51 0.85
N PHE A 291 -11.25 19.63 0.34
CA PHE A 291 -12.13 19.92 -0.80
C PHE A 291 -13.48 20.54 -0.40
N HIS A 292 -13.83 20.52 0.89
CA HIS A 292 -15.14 20.99 1.38
C HIS A 292 -15.12 22.37 2.06
N ASN A 293 -13.97 23.07 2.14
CA ASN A 293 -13.89 24.39 2.78
C ASN A 293 -13.31 25.48 1.85
N PRO A 294 -14.04 25.94 0.81
CA PRO A 294 -13.62 27.12 0.04
C PRO A 294 -14.03 28.45 0.72
N GLN A 295 -14.64 28.42 1.91
CA GLN A 295 -15.13 29.64 2.60
C GLN A 295 -14.65 29.71 4.04
N GLY A 296 -13.44 30.15 4.24
CA GLY A 296 -12.90 30.32 5.58
C GLY A 296 -11.88 31.44 5.70
N HIS A 297 -12.12 32.62 5.09
CA HIS A 297 -11.49 33.88 5.50
C HIS A 297 -12.23 35.09 4.86
N SER A 298 -13.41 35.41 5.40
CA SER A 298 -13.94 36.75 5.30
C SER A 298 -14.65 37.11 6.62
N GLY A 299 -13.86 37.59 7.56
CA GLY A 299 -14.33 38.02 8.87
C GLY A 299 -13.52 39.19 9.38
N LEU A 300 -13.27 40.20 8.54
CA LEU A 300 -13.00 41.54 8.97
C LEU A 300 -14.33 42.31 8.86
N GLN A 301 -15.16 42.25 9.91
CA GLN A 301 -16.20 43.26 10.12
C GLN A 301 -15.66 44.24 11.17
N GLY A 302 -15.24 45.42 10.68
CA GLY A 302 -15.16 46.60 11.47
C GLY A 302 -16.57 47.00 11.95
N GLY A 303 -16.76 47.03 13.23
CA GLY A 303 -17.88 47.70 13.87
C GLY A 303 -17.44 49.09 14.29
N VAL A 304 -17.95 50.09 13.60
CA VAL A 304 -18.03 51.48 14.05
C VAL A 304 -19.41 51.62 14.68
N GLU A 305 -19.47 51.88 15.96
CA GLU A 305 -20.26 52.90 16.70
C GLU A 305 -20.08 52.68 18.20
#